data_9d42d886970afc6c783479d3f1617998
#
_entry.id   9d42d886970afc6c783479d3f1617998
#
_cell.length_a   1.000
_cell.length_b   1.000
_cell.length_c   1.000
_cell.angle_alpha   90.00
_cell.angle_beta   90.00
_cell.angle_gamma   90.00
#
_symmetry.space_group_name_H-M   'P 1'
#
loop_
_entity.id
_entity.type
_entity.pdbx_description
1 polymer ?
#
loop_
_entity_poly.entity_id
_entity_poly.type
_entity_poly.pdbx_seq_one_letter_code
_entity_poly.pdbx_strand_id
1 'polypeptide(L)'
;IYNEQFKKWDIGDIIGVSGFMMLTNKGELSIHVTSIRLLTKSLRPLPEKFHGLTDQETRYRQRYLDLVMNEESRDVFRIRSEVVDFIRRYLREHDYMEVETPMMHVIPGGATARPFITHHNSLDMDLYLRIAPELYLKRLVVGGIERVFEINRSFRNEGVSPRHNPEFTMLEFYQAYADYEDLMNLTEDMIKGLVKEISGDYKITYQGEEYDVGRDFVRMTVKESLLKHNPALTEKDLDSSERLREILADLGVGLESSYGLGKLQIELFEKTVESNLKIPTFITAYPTEVSPLARKRD
;
A
#
# COMPACT_ATOMS: atom_id res chain seq x y z
N ILE A 1 20.80 42.02 -18.71
CA ILE A 1 20.65 40.71 -18.12
C ILE A 1 19.86 39.77 -19.05
N TYR A 2 18.63 40.15 -19.48
CA TYR A 2 17.76 39.26 -20.29
C TYR A 2 18.41 38.87 -21.63
N ASN A 3 18.87 39.81 -22.43
CA ASN A 3 19.44 39.53 -23.76
C ASN A 3 20.85 38.94 -23.72
N GLU A 4 21.63 39.25 -22.69
CA GLU A 4 23.03 38.85 -22.60
C GLU A 4 23.23 37.49 -21.89
N GLN A 5 22.36 37.16 -20.95
CA GLN A 5 22.48 35.98 -20.10
C GLN A 5 21.28 35.04 -20.26
N PHE A 6 20.07 35.45 -19.84
CA PHE A 6 18.90 34.61 -19.73
C PHE A 6 18.51 33.90 -21.04
N LYS A 7 18.58 34.60 -22.17
CA LYS A 7 18.29 34.02 -23.50
C LYS A 7 19.23 32.86 -23.92
N LYS A 8 20.38 32.74 -23.28
CA LYS A 8 21.37 31.68 -23.56
C LYS A 8 21.24 30.49 -22.66
N TRP A 9 20.30 30.51 -21.74
CA TRP A 9 20.07 29.41 -20.78
C TRP A 9 19.03 28.46 -21.36
N ASP A 10 19.15 27.22 -20.93
CA ASP A 10 18.28 26.14 -21.39
C ASP A 10 17.25 25.76 -20.33
N ILE A 11 16.18 25.09 -20.77
CA ILE A 11 15.19 24.50 -19.87
C ILE A 11 15.87 23.43 -19.00
N GLY A 12 15.68 23.53 -17.68
CA GLY A 12 16.33 22.66 -16.71
C GLY A 12 17.57 23.28 -16.04
N ASP A 13 18.03 24.45 -16.51
CA ASP A 13 19.04 25.22 -15.79
C ASP A 13 18.50 25.68 -14.44
N ILE A 14 19.32 25.56 -13.39
CA ILE A 14 18.97 26.07 -12.05
C ILE A 14 19.55 27.46 -11.89
N ILE A 15 18.69 28.41 -11.55
CA ILE A 15 19.05 29.80 -11.39
C ILE A 15 18.81 30.30 -9.98
N GLY A 16 19.66 31.19 -9.51
CA GLY A 16 19.44 31.97 -8.30
C GLY A 16 18.97 33.38 -8.64
N VAL A 17 17.93 33.84 -7.95
CA VAL A 17 17.38 35.18 -8.14
C VAL A 17 17.33 35.93 -6.81
N SER A 18 17.57 37.24 -6.88
CA SER A 18 17.32 38.18 -5.77
C SER A 18 16.31 39.21 -6.25
N GLY A 19 15.43 39.67 -5.38
CA GLY A 19 14.39 40.62 -5.71
C GLY A 19 13.38 40.78 -4.57
N PHE A 20 12.24 41.36 -4.88
CA PHE A 20 11.13 41.53 -3.93
C PHE A 20 9.86 40.85 -4.45
N MET A 21 9.06 40.40 -3.51
CA MET A 21 7.79 39.72 -3.82
C MET A 21 6.79 40.74 -4.36
N MET A 22 6.06 40.33 -5.41
CA MET A 22 5.00 41.12 -5.99
C MET A 22 3.85 40.23 -6.46
N LEU A 23 2.66 40.81 -6.58
CA LEU A 23 1.55 40.18 -7.28
C LEU A 23 1.53 40.71 -8.71
N THR A 24 1.40 39.82 -9.68
CA THR A 24 1.18 40.20 -11.09
C THR A 24 -0.23 40.76 -11.28
N ASN A 25 -0.51 41.39 -12.42
CA ASN A 25 -1.85 41.87 -12.75
C ASN A 25 -2.92 40.77 -12.80
N LYS A 26 -2.50 39.50 -12.86
CA LYS A 26 -3.38 38.31 -12.78
C LYS A 26 -3.48 37.70 -11.37
N GLY A 27 -2.88 38.34 -10.37
CA GLY A 27 -2.90 37.87 -8.99
C GLY A 27 -1.86 36.78 -8.67
N GLU A 28 -0.92 36.47 -9.55
CA GLU A 28 0.10 35.46 -9.30
C GLU A 28 1.22 36.04 -8.42
N LEU A 29 1.58 35.33 -7.36
CA LEU A 29 2.71 35.68 -6.52
C LEU A 29 4.02 35.44 -7.27
N SER A 30 4.80 36.50 -7.49
CA SER A 30 6.01 36.47 -8.30
C SER A 30 7.15 37.23 -7.63
N ILE A 31 8.38 37.01 -8.08
CA ILE A 31 9.56 37.78 -7.66
C ILE A 31 9.90 38.78 -8.76
N HIS A 32 9.88 40.09 -8.42
CA HIS A 32 10.49 41.09 -9.26
C HIS A 32 12.00 40.99 -9.12
N VAL A 33 12.65 40.44 -10.16
CA VAL A 33 14.07 40.08 -10.12
C VAL A 33 14.95 41.31 -10.32
N THR A 34 15.82 41.61 -9.38
CA THR A 34 16.85 42.65 -9.46
C THR A 34 18.22 42.08 -9.81
N SER A 35 18.48 40.82 -9.47
CA SER A 35 19.72 40.12 -9.81
C SER A 35 19.42 38.66 -10.12
N ILE A 36 20.14 38.08 -11.07
CA ILE A 36 19.98 36.69 -11.52
C ILE A 36 21.35 36.11 -11.87
N ARG A 37 21.55 34.85 -11.50
CA ARG A 37 22.76 34.08 -11.84
C ARG A 37 22.43 32.63 -12.13
N LEU A 38 23.20 32.01 -13.02
CA LEU A 38 23.16 30.56 -13.25
C LEU A 38 23.87 29.87 -12.10
N LEU A 39 23.19 28.94 -11.44
CA LEU A 39 23.75 28.09 -10.37
C LEU A 39 24.24 26.77 -10.92
N THR A 40 23.46 26.13 -11.78
CA THR A 40 23.82 24.85 -12.39
C THR A 40 23.29 24.78 -13.82
N LYS A 41 24.14 24.39 -14.74
CA LYS A 41 23.79 24.17 -16.14
C LYS A 41 23.20 22.78 -16.35
N SER A 42 22.07 22.70 -17.00
CA SER A 42 21.52 21.43 -17.50
C SER A 42 22.32 20.99 -18.72
N LEU A 43 23.09 19.91 -18.60
CA LEU A 43 23.91 19.40 -19.69
C LEU A 43 23.14 18.46 -20.64
N ARG A 44 21.94 18.06 -20.27
CA ARG A 44 21.04 17.23 -21.08
C ARG A 44 19.68 17.94 -21.16
N PRO A 45 19.06 18.01 -22.35
CA PRO A 45 17.75 18.63 -22.48
C PRO A 45 16.72 17.83 -21.66
N LEU A 46 15.81 18.56 -20.99
CA LEU A 46 14.64 17.94 -20.39
C LEU A 46 13.64 17.53 -21.48
N PRO A 47 12.79 16.53 -21.23
CA PRO A 47 11.65 16.23 -22.09
C PRO A 47 10.78 17.47 -22.32
N GLU A 48 10.05 17.51 -23.44
CA GLU A 48 9.21 18.67 -23.77
C GLU A 48 8.19 18.98 -22.67
N LYS A 49 8.13 20.24 -22.26
CA LYS A 49 7.31 20.71 -21.13
C LYS A 49 5.81 20.42 -21.30
N PHE A 50 5.30 20.45 -22.52
CA PHE A 50 3.86 20.37 -22.78
C PHE A 50 3.28 18.95 -22.73
N HIS A 51 4.10 17.92 -22.88
CA HIS A 51 3.65 16.53 -22.85
C HIS A 51 4.14 15.78 -21.60
N GLY A 52 4.98 16.40 -20.77
CA GLY A 52 5.59 15.77 -19.62
C GLY A 52 6.41 14.52 -20.01
N LEU A 53 6.76 13.73 -19.02
CA LEU A 53 7.34 12.41 -19.24
C LEU A 53 6.20 11.37 -19.17
N THR A 54 5.71 10.93 -20.33
CA THR A 54 4.54 10.03 -20.43
C THR A 54 4.91 8.56 -20.43
N ASP A 55 6.11 8.21 -20.90
CA ASP A 55 6.58 6.82 -20.92
C ASP A 55 6.80 6.27 -19.50
N GLN A 56 6.01 5.26 -19.12
CA GLN A 56 5.98 4.72 -17.77
C GLN A 56 7.30 4.06 -17.36
N GLU A 57 7.97 3.36 -18.28
CA GLU A 57 9.28 2.75 -18.02
C GLU A 57 10.34 3.81 -17.73
N THR A 58 10.38 4.86 -18.52
CA THR A 58 11.29 5.98 -18.30
C THR A 58 10.99 6.69 -16.98
N ARG A 59 9.72 6.90 -16.62
CA ARG A 59 9.32 7.48 -15.33
C ARG A 59 9.82 6.66 -14.14
N TYR A 60 9.77 5.35 -14.25
CA TYR A 60 10.24 4.45 -13.18
C TYR A 60 11.77 4.38 -13.10
N ARG A 61 12.44 4.29 -14.25
CA ARG A 61 13.91 4.19 -14.30
C ARG A 61 14.60 5.51 -14.00
N GLN A 62 14.01 6.62 -14.38
CA GLN A 62 14.54 7.98 -14.18
C GLN A 62 13.57 8.79 -13.32
N ARG A 63 13.30 8.30 -12.12
CA ARG A 63 12.35 8.93 -11.18
C ARG A 63 12.65 10.39 -10.92
N TYR A 64 13.91 10.81 -10.91
CA TYR A 64 14.31 12.20 -10.76
C TYR A 64 13.78 13.10 -11.89
N LEU A 65 13.75 12.60 -13.13
CA LEU A 65 13.13 13.34 -14.25
C LEU A 65 11.61 13.40 -14.12
N ASP A 66 10.97 12.29 -13.74
CA ASP A 66 9.54 12.24 -13.46
C ASP A 66 9.14 13.28 -12.39
N LEU A 67 9.90 13.37 -11.29
CA LEU A 67 9.67 14.37 -10.24
C LEU A 67 9.89 15.83 -10.71
N VAL A 68 10.78 16.07 -11.67
CA VAL A 68 10.97 17.40 -12.25
C VAL A 68 9.82 17.79 -13.18
N MET A 69 9.34 16.83 -13.99
CA MET A 69 8.39 17.08 -15.06
C MET A 69 6.92 16.95 -14.66
N ASN A 70 6.60 16.07 -13.71
CA ASN A 70 5.24 15.71 -13.33
C ASN A 70 4.95 16.12 -11.88
N GLU A 71 4.09 17.11 -11.71
CA GLU A 71 3.67 17.58 -10.39
C GLU A 71 2.89 16.51 -9.62
N GLU A 72 2.02 15.78 -10.31
CA GLU A 72 1.27 14.66 -9.75
C GLU A 72 2.18 13.61 -9.08
N SER A 73 3.34 13.33 -9.67
CA SER A 73 4.32 12.41 -9.07
C SER A 73 4.87 12.94 -7.74
N ARG A 74 5.13 14.24 -7.65
CA ARG A 74 5.57 14.87 -6.38
C ARG A 74 4.48 14.78 -5.32
N ASP A 75 3.22 15.02 -5.70
CA ASP A 75 2.08 14.96 -4.80
C ASP A 75 1.88 13.54 -4.25
N VAL A 76 2.02 12.51 -5.06
CA VAL A 76 1.96 11.11 -4.60
C VAL A 76 2.99 10.85 -3.50
N PHE A 77 4.25 11.31 -3.67
CA PHE A 77 5.28 11.11 -2.66
C PHE A 77 5.02 11.93 -1.38
N ARG A 78 4.51 13.16 -1.52
CA ARG A 78 4.12 13.99 -0.38
C ARG A 78 2.99 13.33 0.41
N ILE A 79 1.90 12.94 -0.27
CA ILE A 79 0.75 12.26 0.35
C ILE A 79 1.20 10.96 1.02
N ARG A 80 2.07 10.16 0.37
CA ARG A 80 2.62 8.95 0.98
C ARG A 80 3.32 9.24 2.31
N SER A 81 4.10 10.32 2.40
CA SER A 81 4.77 10.70 3.64
C SER A 81 3.76 11.11 4.72
N GLU A 82 2.74 11.87 4.35
CA GLU A 82 1.66 12.28 5.25
C GLU A 82 0.85 11.08 5.76
N VAL A 83 0.55 10.11 4.89
CA VAL A 83 -0.11 8.84 5.28
C VAL A 83 0.69 8.09 6.35
N VAL A 84 1.99 7.92 6.14
CA VAL A 84 2.84 7.20 7.10
C VAL A 84 2.95 7.95 8.42
N ASP A 85 3.06 9.28 8.38
CA ASP A 85 3.11 10.11 9.59
C ASP A 85 1.80 10.05 10.37
N PHE A 86 0.65 10.15 9.68
CA PHE A 86 -0.66 10.00 10.32
C PHE A 86 -0.81 8.66 11.03
N ILE A 87 -0.52 7.56 10.35
CA ILE A 87 -0.63 6.20 10.92
C ILE A 87 0.25 6.08 12.18
N ARG A 88 1.47 6.60 12.12
CA ARG A 88 2.41 6.59 13.26
C ARG A 88 1.89 7.39 14.44
N ARG A 89 1.35 8.59 14.22
CA ARG A 89 0.74 9.41 15.28
C ARG A 89 -0.49 8.73 15.85
N TYR A 90 -1.39 8.26 15.00
CA TYR A 90 -2.62 7.60 15.40
C TYR A 90 -2.36 6.39 16.31
N LEU A 91 -1.45 5.50 15.93
CA LEU A 91 -1.12 4.33 16.74
C LEU A 91 -0.45 4.69 18.06
N ARG A 92 0.42 5.70 18.08
CA ARG A 92 1.02 6.20 19.33
C ARG A 92 -0.02 6.82 20.28
N GLU A 93 -0.99 7.54 19.75
CA GLU A 93 -2.10 8.11 20.52
C GLU A 93 -3.03 7.03 21.10
N HIS A 94 -2.98 5.81 20.54
CA HIS A 94 -3.65 4.62 21.04
C HIS A 94 -2.74 3.69 21.86
N ASP A 95 -1.65 4.23 22.40
CA ASP A 95 -0.68 3.55 23.27
C ASP A 95 0.10 2.40 22.61
N TYR A 96 0.23 2.38 21.28
CA TYR A 96 1.09 1.43 20.61
C TYR A 96 2.55 1.88 20.61
N MET A 97 3.43 0.95 20.93
CA MET A 97 4.89 1.14 20.81
C MET A 97 5.36 0.81 19.41
N GLU A 98 6.04 1.76 18.75
CA GLU A 98 6.73 1.50 17.48
C GLU A 98 8.02 0.74 17.75
N VAL A 99 8.26 -0.34 17.00
CA VAL A 99 9.45 -1.17 17.12
C VAL A 99 10.04 -1.47 15.74
N GLU A 100 11.31 -1.89 15.75
CA GLU A 100 11.98 -2.46 14.58
C GLU A 100 12.45 -3.88 14.94
N THR A 101 11.95 -4.87 14.19
CA THR A 101 12.34 -6.26 14.35
C THR A 101 13.31 -6.69 13.25
N PRO A 102 14.04 -7.81 13.39
CA PRO A 102 15.01 -8.24 12.39
C PRO A 102 14.42 -8.40 10.99
N MET A 103 15.13 -7.90 9.98
CA MET A 103 14.78 -8.12 8.56
C MET A 103 15.36 -9.43 8.03
N MET A 104 16.44 -9.93 8.63
CA MET A 104 17.04 -11.22 8.28
C MET A 104 16.60 -12.27 9.29
N HIS A 105 15.86 -13.25 8.84
CA HIS A 105 15.31 -14.32 9.65
C HIS A 105 16.07 -15.62 9.45
N VAL A 106 16.23 -16.39 10.52
CA VAL A 106 16.76 -17.76 10.46
C VAL A 106 15.70 -18.71 9.88
N ILE A 107 14.45 -18.48 10.20
CA ILE A 107 13.30 -19.24 9.71
C ILE A 107 12.29 -18.25 9.13
N PRO A 108 11.98 -18.31 7.83
CA PRO A 108 10.95 -17.47 7.24
C PRO A 108 9.56 -17.88 7.76
N GLY A 109 8.68 -16.91 7.98
CA GLY A 109 7.32 -17.15 8.45
C GLY A 109 6.50 -15.88 8.56
N GLY A 110 5.22 -16.03 8.95
CA GLY A 110 4.27 -14.93 9.07
C GLY A 110 3.44 -14.65 7.81
N ALA A 111 3.75 -15.32 6.69
CA ALA A 111 2.96 -15.24 5.46
C ALA A 111 3.24 -16.47 4.59
N THR A 112 2.35 -16.70 3.61
CA THR A 112 2.57 -17.70 2.57
C THR A 112 3.22 -17.01 1.36
N ALA A 113 4.56 -16.94 1.36
CA ALA A 113 5.32 -16.30 0.30
C ALA A 113 6.71 -16.92 0.18
N ARG A 114 7.33 -16.80 -0.99
CA ARG A 114 8.71 -17.25 -1.22
C ARG A 114 9.69 -16.19 -0.73
N PRO A 115 10.64 -16.52 0.19
CA PRO A 115 11.63 -15.58 0.67
C PRO A 115 12.79 -15.39 -0.31
N PHE A 116 13.50 -14.25 -0.22
CA PHE A 116 14.87 -14.12 -0.72
C PHE A 116 15.82 -14.76 0.27
N ILE A 117 16.85 -15.45 -0.24
CA ILE A 117 17.87 -16.14 0.57
C ILE A 117 19.19 -15.36 0.46
N THR A 118 19.86 -15.18 1.57
CA THR A 118 21.21 -14.63 1.66
C THR A 118 22.07 -15.47 2.58
N HIS A 119 23.41 -15.36 2.47
CA HIS A 119 24.35 -16.14 3.28
C HIS A 119 25.10 -15.25 4.26
N HIS A 120 25.16 -15.64 5.52
CA HIS A 120 25.95 -14.98 6.56
C HIS A 120 27.36 -15.60 6.63
N ASN A 121 28.36 -14.96 6.01
CA ASN A 121 29.68 -15.53 5.83
C ASN A 121 30.38 -15.95 7.13
N SER A 122 30.32 -15.14 8.18
CA SER A 122 31.02 -15.44 9.43
C SER A 122 30.35 -16.52 10.29
N LEU A 123 29.07 -16.77 10.10
CA LEU A 123 28.33 -17.84 10.78
C LEU A 123 28.12 -19.07 9.89
N ASP A 124 28.52 -19.00 8.63
CA ASP A 124 28.34 -20.06 7.64
C ASP A 124 26.92 -20.62 7.62
N MET A 125 25.92 -19.70 7.52
CA MET A 125 24.52 -20.08 7.54
C MET A 125 23.67 -19.22 6.61
N ASP A 126 22.61 -19.82 6.07
CA ASP A 126 21.63 -19.11 5.27
C ASP A 126 20.67 -18.33 6.15
N LEU A 127 20.35 -17.12 5.71
CA LEU A 127 19.35 -16.25 6.25
C LEU A 127 18.30 -15.89 5.19
N TYR A 128 17.15 -15.54 5.62
CA TYR A 128 16.01 -15.20 4.77
C TYR A 128 15.59 -13.75 5.00
N LEU A 129 15.48 -12.96 3.92
CA LEU A 129 14.82 -11.66 4.03
C LEU A 129 13.36 -11.88 4.41
N ARG A 130 12.88 -11.19 5.43
CA ARG A 130 11.56 -11.42 6.01
C ARG A 130 10.43 -11.21 5.01
N ILE A 131 9.49 -12.10 5.01
CA ILE A 131 8.23 -12.01 4.25
C ILE A 131 7.14 -11.27 5.04
N ALA A 132 7.25 -11.25 6.37
CA ALA A 132 6.40 -10.53 7.33
C ALA A 132 7.10 -10.43 8.69
N PRO A 133 6.82 -9.41 9.52
CA PRO A 133 7.36 -9.27 10.88
C PRO A 133 6.56 -10.03 11.96
N GLU A 134 5.45 -10.68 11.63
CA GLU A 134 4.44 -11.26 12.52
C GLU A 134 5.00 -12.03 13.71
N LEU A 135 5.90 -12.99 13.44
CA LEU A 135 6.39 -13.88 14.50
C LEU A 135 7.23 -13.13 15.54
N TYR A 136 7.97 -12.11 15.13
CA TYR A 136 8.74 -11.30 16.07
C TYR A 136 7.85 -10.34 16.85
N LEU A 137 6.85 -9.72 16.21
CA LEU A 137 5.89 -8.85 16.90
C LEU A 137 5.09 -9.62 17.94
N LYS A 138 4.64 -10.84 17.63
CA LYS A 138 3.97 -11.72 18.60
C LYS A 138 4.87 -12.09 19.78
N ARG A 139 6.17 -12.29 19.58
CA ARG A 139 7.14 -12.51 20.68
C ARG A 139 7.25 -11.28 21.59
N LEU A 140 7.18 -10.07 21.05
CA LEU A 140 7.18 -8.85 21.85
C LEU A 140 5.92 -8.73 22.70
N VAL A 141 4.75 -9.12 22.16
CA VAL A 141 3.52 -9.18 22.94
C VAL A 141 3.63 -10.20 24.07
N VAL A 142 4.17 -11.41 23.81
CA VAL A 142 4.46 -12.41 24.86
C VAL A 142 5.45 -11.86 25.87
N GLY A 143 6.40 -11.03 25.46
CA GLY A 143 7.37 -10.34 26.30
C GLY A 143 6.81 -9.21 27.16
N GLY A 144 5.51 -8.88 27.04
CA GLY A 144 4.81 -7.89 27.85
C GLY A 144 4.61 -6.53 27.17
N ILE A 145 4.92 -6.38 25.89
CA ILE A 145 4.56 -5.17 25.13
C ILE A 145 3.14 -5.37 24.61
N GLU A 146 2.15 -4.90 25.37
CA GLU A 146 0.73 -5.19 25.09
C GLU A 146 0.21 -4.62 23.79
N ARG A 147 0.78 -3.51 23.29
CA ARG A 147 0.43 -2.88 22.02
C ARG A 147 1.69 -2.51 21.26
N VAL A 148 1.88 -3.10 20.11
CA VAL A 148 3.10 -2.97 19.30
C VAL A 148 2.77 -2.81 17.84
N PHE A 149 3.55 -1.98 17.13
CA PHE A 149 3.46 -1.89 15.69
C PHE A 149 4.84 -1.70 15.05
N GLU A 150 4.93 -2.05 13.79
CA GLU A 150 6.10 -1.81 12.95
C GLU A 150 5.65 -1.35 11.56
N ILE A 151 6.24 -0.25 11.07
CA ILE A 151 6.14 0.21 9.68
C ILE A 151 7.50 0.02 9.05
N ASN A 152 7.69 -1.04 8.27
CA ASN A 152 9.00 -1.36 7.73
C ASN A 152 8.92 -2.22 6.46
N ARG A 153 10.08 -2.57 5.88
CA ARG A 153 10.17 -3.36 4.65
C ARG A 153 9.93 -4.84 4.89
N SER A 154 9.21 -5.44 3.95
CA SER A 154 9.10 -6.89 3.77
C SER A 154 9.43 -7.25 2.32
N PHE A 155 9.82 -8.51 2.11
CA PHE A 155 10.38 -8.98 0.84
C PHE A 155 9.69 -10.27 0.42
N ARG A 156 9.24 -10.36 -0.84
CA ARG A 156 8.63 -11.56 -1.41
C ARG A 156 9.21 -11.83 -2.79
N ASN A 157 9.87 -12.99 -2.94
CA ASN A 157 10.52 -13.40 -4.18
C ASN A 157 9.52 -14.08 -5.12
N GLU A 158 8.59 -13.29 -5.61
CA GLU A 158 7.47 -13.72 -6.45
C GLU A 158 7.38 -12.87 -7.72
N GLY A 159 6.37 -13.14 -8.56
CA GLY A 159 6.17 -12.39 -9.80
C GLY A 159 5.88 -10.90 -9.56
N VAL A 160 6.36 -10.06 -10.47
CA VAL A 160 6.15 -8.60 -10.42
C VAL A 160 4.88 -8.24 -11.18
N SER A 161 4.06 -7.35 -10.60
CA SER A 161 2.88 -6.79 -11.26
C SER A 161 2.69 -5.33 -10.83
N PRO A 162 1.76 -4.57 -11.42
CA PRO A 162 1.45 -3.22 -10.96
C PRO A 162 1.06 -3.12 -9.47
N ARG A 163 0.60 -4.23 -8.88
CA ARG A 163 0.19 -4.33 -7.47
C ARG A 163 1.21 -5.04 -6.58
N HIS A 164 2.21 -5.72 -7.14
CA HIS A 164 3.16 -6.55 -6.41
C HIS A 164 4.58 -6.14 -6.73
N ASN A 165 5.27 -5.64 -5.73
CA ASN A 165 6.70 -5.33 -5.79
C ASN A 165 7.44 -6.29 -4.85
N PRO A 166 8.62 -6.81 -5.24
CA PRO A 166 9.38 -7.76 -4.41
C PRO A 166 9.85 -7.17 -3.07
N GLU A 167 9.94 -5.85 -2.97
CA GLU A 167 10.24 -5.10 -1.77
C GLU A 167 9.15 -4.05 -1.54
N PHE A 168 8.49 -4.06 -0.40
CA PHE A 168 7.39 -3.15 -0.09
C PHE A 168 7.35 -2.78 1.39
N THR A 169 6.76 -1.63 1.70
CA THR A 169 6.51 -1.20 3.08
C THR A 169 5.19 -1.80 3.56
N MET A 170 5.23 -2.39 4.75
CA MET A 170 4.09 -2.99 5.43
C MET A 170 3.92 -2.35 6.81
N LEU A 171 2.68 -2.14 7.21
CA LEU A 171 2.30 -1.90 8.59
C LEU A 171 1.78 -3.22 9.17
N GLU A 172 2.32 -3.64 10.30
CA GLU A 172 1.69 -4.65 11.16
C GLU A 172 1.58 -4.11 12.58
N PHE A 173 0.48 -4.43 13.26
CA PHE A 173 0.25 -4.07 14.65
C PHE A 173 -0.48 -5.18 15.39
N TYR A 174 -0.18 -5.33 16.67
CA TYR A 174 -0.69 -6.39 17.55
C TYR A 174 -1.09 -5.78 18.90
N GLN A 175 -2.18 -6.29 19.47
CA GLN A 175 -2.69 -5.86 20.76
C GLN A 175 -3.07 -7.08 21.58
N ALA A 176 -2.58 -7.14 22.82
CA ALA A 176 -3.03 -8.08 23.82
C ALA A 176 -4.43 -7.70 24.33
N TYR A 177 -5.19 -8.69 24.80
CA TYR A 177 -6.54 -8.52 25.38
C TYR A 177 -7.56 -7.87 24.46
N ALA A 178 -7.38 -8.00 23.14
CA ALA A 178 -8.30 -7.54 22.12
C ALA A 178 -8.63 -8.68 21.17
N ASP A 179 -9.80 -8.63 20.58
CA ASP A 179 -10.22 -9.55 19.53
C ASP A 179 -10.22 -8.88 18.14
N TYR A 180 -10.67 -9.61 17.15
CA TYR A 180 -10.72 -9.11 15.78
C TYR A 180 -11.75 -7.97 15.59
N GLU A 181 -12.79 -7.91 16.43
CA GLU A 181 -13.80 -6.85 16.38
C GLU A 181 -13.23 -5.52 16.88
N ASP A 182 -12.42 -5.56 17.95
CA ASP A 182 -11.69 -4.41 18.45
C ASP A 182 -10.74 -3.85 17.37
N LEU A 183 -10.01 -4.75 16.67
CA LEU A 183 -9.09 -4.33 15.62
C LEU A 183 -9.80 -3.87 14.35
N MET A 184 -10.98 -4.38 14.03
CA MET A 184 -11.81 -3.81 12.96
C MET A 184 -12.24 -2.37 13.31
N ASN A 185 -12.70 -2.12 14.54
CA ASN A 185 -13.08 -0.79 15.00
C ASN A 185 -11.90 0.19 14.92
N LEU A 186 -10.74 -0.21 15.43
CA LEU A 186 -9.51 0.59 15.37
C LEU A 186 -9.11 0.91 13.93
N THR A 187 -9.15 -0.09 13.05
CA THR A 187 -8.78 0.06 11.64
C THR A 187 -9.75 0.99 10.91
N GLU A 188 -11.04 0.83 11.14
CA GLU A 188 -12.07 1.69 10.57
C GLU A 188 -11.87 3.15 10.98
N ASP A 189 -11.68 3.41 12.28
CA ASP A 189 -11.44 4.76 12.79
C ASP A 189 -10.14 5.36 12.22
N MET A 190 -9.06 4.58 12.19
CA MET A 190 -7.79 5.01 11.61
C MET A 190 -7.94 5.40 10.13
N ILE A 191 -8.65 4.61 9.32
CA ILE A 191 -8.85 4.90 7.89
C ILE A 191 -9.72 6.14 7.71
N LYS A 192 -10.81 6.27 8.47
CA LYS A 192 -11.68 7.46 8.45
C LYS A 192 -10.90 8.73 8.81
N GLY A 193 -10.12 8.68 9.89
CA GLY A 193 -9.27 9.78 10.31
C GLY A 193 -8.21 10.16 9.28
N LEU A 194 -7.55 9.18 8.71
CA LEU A 194 -6.55 9.35 7.66
C LEU A 194 -7.12 10.06 6.43
N VAL A 195 -8.22 9.56 5.91
CA VAL A 195 -8.86 10.15 4.73
C VAL A 195 -9.29 11.58 5.00
N LYS A 196 -9.91 11.84 6.16
CA LYS A 196 -10.33 13.18 6.56
C LYS A 196 -9.15 14.15 6.66
N GLU A 197 -8.01 13.72 7.19
CA GLU A 197 -6.81 14.57 7.30
C GLU A 197 -6.22 14.92 5.93
N ILE A 198 -6.15 13.96 5.02
CA ILE A 198 -5.50 14.14 3.71
C ILE A 198 -6.41 14.88 2.72
N SER A 199 -7.69 14.54 2.65
CA SER A 199 -8.63 15.11 1.67
C SER A 199 -9.47 16.27 2.20
N GLY A 200 -9.48 16.49 3.52
CA GLY A 200 -10.37 17.47 4.17
C GLY A 200 -11.82 16.99 4.35
N ASP A 201 -12.17 15.84 3.79
CA ASP A 201 -13.48 15.19 3.84
C ASP A 201 -13.29 13.67 4.00
N TYR A 202 -14.38 12.90 4.13
CA TYR A 202 -14.35 11.43 4.18
C TYR A 202 -14.39 10.77 2.81
N LYS A 203 -14.11 11.52 1.74
CA LYS A 203 -14.17 11.06 0.36
C LYS A 203 -12.81 11.10 -0.31
N ILE A 204 -12.50 10.05 -1.06
CA ILE A 204 -11.32 9.97 -1.90
C ILE A 204 -11.71 9.54 -3.31
N THR A 205 -10.97 10.04 -4.30
CA THR A 205 -11.08 9.57 -5.68
C THR A 205 -9.90 8.63 -5.97
N TYR A 206 -10.21 7.42 -6.38
CA TYR A 206 -9.21 6.43 -6.79
C TYR A 206 -9.61 5.78 -8.12
N GLN A 207 -8.72 5.82 -9.09
CA GLN A 207 -8.94 5.32 -10.46
C GLN A 207 -10.23 5.86 -11.12
N GLY A 208 -10.59 7.11 -10.82
CA GLY A 208 -11.76 7.78 -11.39
C GLY A 208 -13.08 7.49 -10.68
N GLU A 209 -13.09 6.66 -9.65
CA GLU A 209 -14.25 6.38 -8.80
C GLU A 209 -14.13 7.10 -7.45
N GLU A 210 -15.27 7.60 -6.92
CA GLU A 210 -15.34 8.21 -5.59
C GLU A 210 -15.67 7.15 -4.55
N TYR A 211 -14.92 7.16 -3.44
CA TYR A 211 -15.13 6.29 -2.29
C TYR A 211 -15.40 7.13 -1.06
N ASP A 212 -16.53 6.87 -0.39
CA ASP A 212 -16.95 7.50 0.86
C ASP A 212 -16.65 6.56 2.03
N VAL A 213 -15.66 6.93 2.85
CA VAL A 213 -15.29 6.18 4.07
C VAL A 213 -15.95 6.74 5.33
N GLY A 214 -16.79 7.79 5.22
CA GLY A 214 -17.45 8.41 6.36
C GLY A 214 -18.58 7.58 6.97
N ARG A 215 -19.09 6.58 6.23
CA ARG A 215 -20.09 5.62 6.70
C ARG A 215 -19.43 4.48 7.47
N ASP A 216 -20.22 3.75 8.24
CA ASP A 216 -19.74 2.53 8.89
C ASP A 216 -19.36 1.49 7.83
N PHE A 217 -18.23 0.84 8.04
CA PHE A 217 -17.76 -0.21 7.15
C PHE A 217 -18.66 -1.43 7.25
N VAL A 218 -19.01 -1.98 6.12
CA VAL A 218 -19.81 -3.21 6.06
C VAL A 218 -19.00 -4.36 6.64
N ARG A 219 -19.65 -5.24 7.41
CA ARG A 219 -19.05 -6.45 7.96
C ARG A 219 -19.79 -7.66 7.41
N MET A 220 -19.09 -8.54 6.72
CA MET A 220 -19.65 -9.75 6.12
C MET A 220 -18.68 -10.91 6.30
N THR A 221 -19.21 -12.11 6.45
CA THR A 221 -18.42 -13.33 6.34
C THR A 221 -18.11 -13.65 4.87
N VAL A 222 -17.09 -14.48 4.65
CA VAL A 222 -16.79 -15.00 3.30
C VAL A 222 -18.05 -15.62 2.68
N LYS A 223 -18.78 -16.48 3.41
CA LYS A 223 -19.99 -17.14 2.90
C LYS A 223 -21.10 -16.14 2.56
N GLU A 224 -21.41 -15.19 3.43
CA GLU A 224 -22.40 -14.14 3.17
C GLU A 224 -22.04 -13.32 1.93
N SER A 225 -20.78 -12.97 1.76
CA SER A 225 -20.31 -12.21 0.61
C SER A 225 -20.44 -13.02 -0.69
N LEU A 226 -20.14 -14.31 -0.66
CA LEU A 226 -20.32 -15.21 -1.79
C LEU A 226 -21.78 -15.32 -2.21
N LEU A 227 -22.68 -15.54 -1.27
CA LEU A 227 -24.13 -15.62 -1.56
C LEU A 227 -24.70 -14.31 -2.08
N LYS A 228 -24.25 -13.18 -1.51
CA LYS A 228 -24.68 -11.85 -1.93
C LYS A 228 -24.29 -11.52 -3.38
N HIS A 229 -23.09 -11.87 -3.78
CA HIS A 229 -22.56 -11.54 -5.11
C HIS A 229 -22.80 -12.64 -6.16
N ASN A 230 -23.25 -13.82 -5.72
CA ASN A 230 -23.61 -14.94 -6.61
C ASN A 230 -25.02 -15.45 -6.27
N PRO A 231 -26.08 -14.72 -6.63
CA PRO A 231 -27.45 -15.02 -6.19
C PRO A 231 -28.01 -16.36 -6.71
N ALA A 232 -27.34 -17.00 -7.64
CA ALA A 232 -27.69 -18.35 -8.11
C ALA A 232 -27.17 -19.47 -7.21
N LEU A 233 -26.26 -19.14 -6.23
CA LEU A 233 -25.68 -20.12 -5.33
C LEU A 233 -26.46 -20.22 -4.02
N THR A 234 -26.44 -21.40 -3.44
CA THR A 234 -27.00 -21.71 -2.12
C THR A 234 -25.88 -22.05 -1.14
N GLU A 235 -26.18 -22.05 0.16
CA GLU A 235 -25.24 -22.53 1.18
C GLU A 235 -24.75 -23.96 0.91
N LYS A 236 -25.63 -24.83 0.39
CA LYS A 236 -25.24 -26.20 0.04
C LYS A 236 -24.22 -26.27 -1.08
N ASP A 237 -24.30 -25.36 -2.04
CA ASP A 237 -23.31 -25.27 -3.12
C ASP A 237 -21.94 -24.84 -2.55
N LEU A 238 -21.93 -23.92 -1.59
CA LEU A 238 -20.70 -23.46 -0.93
C LEU A 238 -20.06 -24.51 -0.04
N ASP A 239 -20.82 -25.50 0.44
CA ASP A 239 -20.35 -26.59 1.28
C ASP A 239 -19.99 -27.85 0.48
N SER A 240 -20.09 -27.83 -0.86
CA SER A 240 -19.71 -28.93 -1.75
C SER A 240 -18.44 -28.61 -2.54
N SER A 241 -17.39 -29.37 -2.30
CA SER A 241 -16.13 -29.24 -3.04
C SER A 241 -16.30 -29.55 -4.53
N GLU A 242 -17.13 -30.55 -4.88
CA GLU A 242 -17.40 -30.93 -6.25
C GLU A 242 -18.09 -29.77 -6.98
N ARG A 243 -19.12 -29.20 -6.36
CA ARG A 243 -19.89 -28.11 -6.93
C ARG A 243 -19.03 -26.84 -7.13
N LEU A 244 -18.20 -26.50 -6.15
CA LEU A 244 -17.29 -25.36 -6.28
C LEU A 244 -16.25 -25.57 -7.38
N ARG A 245 -15.74 -26.79 -7.55
CA ARG A 245 -14.81 -27.11 -8.67
C ARG A 245 -15.47 -26.92 -10.03
N GLU A 246 -16.70 -27.37 -10.20
CA GLU A 246 -17.47 -27.14 -11.44
C GLU A 246 -17.61 -25.64 -11.74
N ILE A 247 -18.10 -24.86 -10.75
CA ILE A 247 -18.31 -23.41 -10.90
C ILE A 247 -16.99 -22.69 -11.23
N LEU A 248 -15.91 -23.01 -10.54
CA LEU A 248 -14.61 -22.38 -10.76
C LEU A 248 -14.02 -22.77 -12.12
N ALA A 249 -14.24 -24.00 -12.57
CA ALA A 249 -13.83 -24.45 -13.91
C ALA A 249 -14.60 -23.67 -15.00
N ASP A 250 -15.91 -23.47 -14.83
CA ASP A 250 -16.73 -22.67 -15.74
C ASP A 250 -16.27 -21.19 -15.77
N LEU A 251 -15.76 -20.68 -14.67
CA LEU A 251 -15.17 -19.33 -14.57
C LEU A 251 -13.74 -19.24 -15.10
N GLY A 252 -13.16 -20.35 -15.58
CA GLY A 252 -11.82 -20.41 -16.13
C GLY A 252 -10.70 -20.29 -15.08
N VAL A 253 -10.96 -20.68 -13.84
CA VAL A 253 -9.95 -20.70 -12.76
C VAL A 253 -9.18 -22.01 -12.81
N GLY A 254 -7.85 -21.93 -12.84
CA GLY A 254 -6.96 -23.09 -12.75
C GLY A 254 -6.97 -23.67 -11.34
N LEU A 255 -7.36 -24.94 -11.19
CA LEU A 255 -7.50 -25.59 -9.90
C LEU A 255 -6.45 -26.69 -9.71
N GLU A 256 -5.81 -26.70 -8.54
CA GLU A 256 -4.97 -27.82 -8.14
C GLU A 256 -5.81 -28.92 -7.47
N SER A 257 -5.40 -30.17 -7.64
CA SER A 257 -6.07 -31.32 -7.00
C SER A 257 -6.02 -31.24 -5.47
N SER A 258 -5.01 -30.57 -4.93
CA SER A 258 -4.75 -30.36 -3.50
C SER A 258 -5.71 -29.38 -2.82
N TYR A 259 -6.46 -28.55 -3.58
CA TYR A 259 -7.34 -27.53 -2.99
C TYR A 259 -8.49 -28.19 -2.22
N GLY A 260 -8.57 -27.89 -0.93
CA GLY A 260 -9.69 -28.27 -0.08
C GLY A 260 -10.86 -27.28 -0.21
N LEU A 261 -11.92 -27.53 0.52
CA LEU A 261 -13.17 -26.75 0.48
C LEU A 261 -12.93 -25.26 0.76
N GLY A 262 -12.14 -24.97 1.81
CA GLY A 262 -11.84 -23.60 2.21
C GLY A 262 -11.09 -22.82 1.13
N LYS A 263 -10.10 -23.45 0.50
CA LYS A 263 -9.35 -22.82 -0.60
C LYS A 263 -10.26 -22.56 -1.82
N LEU A 264 -11.14 -23.50 -2.16
CA LEU A 264 -12.12 -23.33 -3.26
C LEU A 264 -13.09 -22.15 -2.99
N GLN A 265 -13.54 -21.99 -1.74
CA GLN A 265 -14.37 -20.84 -1.35
C GLN A 265 -13.63 -19.52 -1.54
N ILE A 266 -12.35 -19.45 -1.19
CA ILE A 266 -11.53 -18.24 -1.38
C ILE A 266 -11.26 -17.96 -2.86
N GLU A 267 -10.96 -18.97 -3.68
CA GLU A 267 -10.81 -18.79 -5.13
C GLU A 267 -12.11 -18.19 -5.75
N LEU A 268 -13.26 -18.68 -5.32
CA LEU A 268 -14.54 -18.13 -5.77
C LEU A 268 -14.76 -16.69 -5.29
N PHE A 269 -14.38 -16.40 -4.06
CA PHE A 269 -14.43 -15.04 -3.48
C PHE A 269 -13.55 -14.08 -4.28
N GLU A 270 -12.31 -14.39 -4.51
CA GLU A 270 -11.36 -13.57 -5.27
C GLU A 270 -11.87 -13.32 -6.70
N LYS A 271 -12.47 -14.33 -7.32
CA LYS A 271 -12.97 -14.26 -8.69
C LYS A 271 -14.26 -13.46 -8.85
N THR A 272 -15.19 -13.56 -7.89
CA THR A 272 -16.57 -13.06 -8.08
C THR A 272 -16.97 -11.93 -7.12
N VAL A 273 -16.28 -11.77 -6.00
CA VAL A 273 -16.65 -10.83 -4.94
C VAL A 273 -15.69 -9.66 -4.83
N GLU A 274 -14.39 -9.91 -4.74
CA GLU A 274 -13.38 -8.92 -4.38
C GLU A 274 -13.46 -7.65 -5.25
N SER A 275 -13.52 -7.80 -6.56
CA SER A 275 -13.59 -6.67 -7.51
C SER A 275 -14.92 -5.90 -7.46
N ASN A 276 -15.96 -6.46 -6.82
CA ASN A 276 -17.28 -5.87 -6.69
C ASN A 276 -17.51 -5.17 -5.34
N LEU A 277 -16.52 -5.21 -4.43
CA LEU A 277 -16.59 -4.50 -3.15
C LEU A 277 -16.23 -3.02 -3.36
N LYS A 278 -17.25 -2.20 -3.63
CA LYS A 278 -17.11 -0.74 -3.85
C LYS A 278 -17.28 0.08 -2.57
N ILE A 279 -17.80 -0.51 -1.51
CA ILE A 279 -17.99 0.11 -0.21
C ILE A 279 -16.94 -0.49 0.73
N PRO A 280 -16.30 0.30 1.60
CA PRO A 280 -15.37 -0.22 2.60
C PRO A 280 -16.01 -1.37 3.39
N THR A 281 -15.39 -2.53 3.35
CA THR A 281 -15.98 -3.78 3.84
C THR A 281 -14.93 -4.63 4.54
N PHE A 282 -15.24 -5.09 5.74
CA PHE A 282 -14.50 -6.15 6.41
C PHE A 282 -15.07 -7.51 6.03
N ILE A 283 -14.24 -8.38 5.52
CA ILE A 283 -14.59 -9.78 5.28
C ILE A 283 -14.06 -10.60 6.45
N THR A 284 -14.92 -11.38 7.06
CA THR A 284 -14.64 -12.16 8.28
C THR A 284 -14.89 -13.65 8.06
N ALA A 285 -14.62 -14.46 9.06
CA ALA A 285 -14.83 -15.92 9.05
C ALA A 285 -14.16 -16.62 7.85
N TYR A 286 -12.88 -16.30 7.63
CA TYR A 286 -12.07 -17.01 6.65
C TYR A 286 -11.96 -18.50 7.01
N PRO A 287 -11.97 -19.40 6.02
CA PRO A 287 -11.76 -20.83 6.27
C PRO A 287 -10.42 -21.08 6.97
N THR A 288 -10.42 -21.98 7.96
CA THR A 288 -9.22 -22.34 8.74
C THR A 288 -8.08 -22.83 7.85
N GLU A 289 -8.40 -23.50 6.76
CA GLU A 289 -7.46 -24.04 5.77
C GLU A 289 -6.53 -22.94 5.20
N VAL A 290 -7.05 -21.74 4.99
CA VAL A 290 -6.29 -20.60 4.44
C VAL A 290 -5.82 -19.60 5.50
N SER A 291 -6.00 -19.93 6.78
CA SER A 291 -5.67 -19.05 7.89
C SER A 291 -4.83 -19.78 8.96
N PRO A 292 -3.65 -20.33 8.61
CA PRO A 292 -2.90 -21.25 9.47
C PRO A 292 -2.36 -20.59 10.75
N LEU A 293 -2.22 -19.27 10.79
CA LEU A 293 -1.71 -18.52 11.95
C LEU A 293 -2.83 -17.87 12.79
N ALA A 294 -4.07 -17.96 12.33
CA ALA A 294 -5.20 -17.45 13.08
C ALA A 294 -5.73 -18.51 14.07
N ARG A 295 -6.18 -18.05 15.25
CA ARG A 295 -6.92 -18.92 16.18
C ARG A 295 -8.24 -19.32 15.54
N LYS A 296 -8.55 -20.63 15.58
CA LYS A 296 -9.86 -21.13 15.18
C LYS A 296 -10.94 -20.55 16.11
N ARG A 297 -12.05 -20.10 15.53
CA ARG A 297 -13.24 -19.68 16.28
C ARG A 297 -13.92 -20.93 16.87
N ASP A 298 -14.39 -20.80 18.11
CA ASP A 298 -15.14 -21.84 18.81
C ASP A 298 -16.52 -22.06 18.18
#